data_73addfc6905863ff138bbd737aa2a300
#
_entry.id   73addfc6905863ff138bbd737aa2a300
#
_cell.length_a   1.000
_cell.length_b   1.000
_cell.length_c   1.000
_cell.angle_alpha   90.00
_cell.angle_beta   90.00
_cell.angle_gamma   90.00
#
_symmetry.space_group_name_H-M   'P 1'
#
loop_
_entity.id
_entity.type
_entity.pdbx_description
1 polymer ?
#
loop_
_entity_poly.entity_id
_entity_poly.type
_entity_poly.pdbx_seq_one_letter_code
_entity_poly.pdbx_strand_id
1 'polypeptide(L)'
;MTESCAEFPARHVFIKCPECRRVIDETRLHDNLEVCPRCGKHFRVSGRARMRMTVDEGTFEEWDANLASEDFLSFPGYADKLKSVSERSGERDAVVCGRGKICGCDTALFFMDANFMMGSMGSVVGEKICRTFERATELGLPVVGFTVSGGARMQEGVTSLMQMAKISAAVRHHSKAGGLYITVLTDPTTGGVTASFAMEGDIILAEPDALTAFAGPRVIEQNMHKRLPKGFQRSEFLLEHGFCDAVVPRGEIALTVGELLALHEGHAPGLGAPHEIVHMGRRGKKLGHLFKRSAAPKTALEIVKQTRSADRATAGEMISLGLDGFVELHGDRYFGDDAAVVAGIGWKDGRPVTVIAIERGTTTKERMRRNFGMAHPEGYRKARRLMRQAEKFGRPVLCLVDTSGAFCGIGAEERGQGEAIAQNLMEMSGLKTPIVSVVTGEGGSGGALALSVADRILMLSSSAYSVVSPEACASILWKDTERANEAAEALKLTAPDLLALGIIDGIVDDKGLSHEEIAGAVMSSAFDAFDTLGRLDDATLTNLRYQKYRAIGQYRTM
;
A
#
# COMPACT_ATOMS: atom_id res chain seq x y z
N MET A 1 -9.03 -51.89 -43.72
CA MET A 1 -10.11 -51.32 -42.91
C MET A 1 -9.47 -50.26 -42.02
N THR A 2 -9.56 -49.02 -42.43
CA THR A 2 -9.04 -47.88 -41.70
C THR A 2 -10.19 -47.33 -40.84
N GLU A 3 -10.10 -47.52 -39.52
CA GLU A 3 -11.06 -46.92 -38.59
C GLU A 3 -10.90 -45.40 -38.60
N SER A 4 -11.93 -44.73 -39.05
CA SER A 4 -12.10 -43.30 -38.96
C SER A 4 -12.35 -42.94 -37.48
N CYS A 5 -11.39 -42.29 -36.84
CA CYS A 5 -11.63 -41.61 -35.58
C CYS A 5 -12.69 -40.55 -35.82
N ALA A 6 -13.88 -40.74 -35.25
CA ALA A 6 -14.91 -39.72 -35.21
C ALA A 6 -14.42 -38.54 -34.36
N GLU A 7 -14.13 -37.43 -34.99
CA GLU A 7 -13.93 -36.15 -34.28
C GLU A 7 -15.22 -35.80 -33.54
N PHE A 8 -15.18 -35.80 -32.21
CA PHE A 8 -16.27 -35.28 -31.41
C PHE A 8 -16.39 -33.78 -31.70
N PRO A 9 -17.62 -33.27 -31.98
CA PRO A 9 -17.79 -31.84 -32.20
C PRO A 9 -17.32 -31.06 -30.99
N ALA A 10 -16.51 -30.03 -31.21
CA ALA A 10 -16.02 -29.13 -30.18
C ALA A 10 -17.23 -28.66 -29.32
N ARG A 11 -17.15 -28.88 -28.00
CA ARG A 11 -18.20 -28.38 -27.09
C ARG A 11 -18.18 -26.86 -27.13
N HIS A 12 -19.17 -26.25 -27.80
CA HIS A 12 -19.39 -24.81 -27.75
C HIS A 12 -19.81 -24.41 -26.34
N VAL A 13 -18.95 -23.65 -25.65
CA VAL A 13 -19.25 -23.03 -24.35
C VAL A 13 -19.79 -21.64 -24.62
N PHE A 14 -20.91 -21.30 -24.00
CA PHE A 14 -21.54 -20.00 -24.14
C PHE A 14 -21.48 -19.23 -22.84
N ILE A 15 -21.03 -17.97 -22.92
CA ILE A 15 -20.87 -17.06 -21.77
C ILE A 15 -21.89 -15.94 -21.89
N LYS A 16 -22.59 -15.62 -20.81
CA LYS A 16 -23.51 -14.50 -20.75
C LYS A 16 -22.78 -13.22 -20.33
N CYS A 17 -22.80 -12.20 -21.18
CA CYS A 17 -22.23 -10.90 -20.86
C CYS A 17 -22.95 -10.29 -19.64
N PRO A 18 -22.22 -9.88 -18.58
CA PRO A 18 -22.84 -9.28 -17.39
C PRO A 18 -23.48 -7.92 -17.67
N GLU A 19 -23.01 -7.18 -18.66
CA GLU A 19 -23.50 -5.85 -19.01
C GLU A 19 -24.70 -5.93 -19.95
N CYS A 20 -24.52 -6.38 -21.18
CA CYS A 20 -25.60 -6.40 -22.18
C CYS A 20 -26.51 -7.64 -22.11
N ARG A 21 -26.22 -8.59 -21.20
CA ARG A 21 -26.98 -9.85 -20.96
C ARG A 21 -27.05 -10.81 -22.17
N ARG A 22 -26.38 -10.51 -23.27
CA ARG A 22 -26.35 -11.39 -24.45
C ARG A 22 -25.42 -12.58 -24.22
N VAL A 23 -25.77 -13.67 -24.88
CA VAL A 23 -24.96 -14.90 -24.91
C VAL A 23 -23.92 -14.78 -26.01
N ILE A 24 -22.68 -15.12 -25.69
CA ILE A 24 -21.51 -15.02 -26.56
C ILE A 24 -20.85 -16.40 -26.59
N ASP A 25 -20.43 -16.85 -27.75
CA ASP A 25 -19.57 -18.01 -27.89
C ASP A 25 -18.19 -17.72 -27.28
N GLU A 26 -17.69 -18.61 -26.44
CA GLU A 26 -16.41 -18.46 -25.72
C GLU A 26 -15.25 -18.23 -26.69
N THR A 27 -15.22 -18.95 -27.81
CA THR A 27 -14.20 -18.78 -28.84
C THR A 27 -14.17 -17.37 -29.39
N ARG A 28 -15.36 -16.80 -29.69
CA ARG A 28 -15.45 -15.40 -30.15
C ARG A 28 -15.06 -14.39 -29.10
N LEU A 29 -15.24 -14.71 -27.82
CA LEU A 29 -14.79 -13.85 -26.72
C LEU A 29 -13.26 -13.86 -26.63
N HIS A 30 -12.64 -15.06 -26.73
CA HIS A 30 -11.19 -15.20 -26.74
C HIS A 30 -10.54 -14.53 -27.96
N ASP A 31 -11.10 -14.73 -29.17
CA ASP A 31 -10.62 -14.09 -30.40
C ASP A 31 -10.69 -12.55 -30.31
N ASN A 32 -11.63 -12.03 -29.52
CA ASN A 32 -11.79 -10.61 -29.26
C ASN A 32 -11.11 -10.17 -27.93
N LEU A 33 -10.06 -10.85 -27.49
CA LEU A 33 -9.24 -10.52 -26.32
C LEU A 33 -10.07 -10.41 -25.03
N GLU A 34 -11.06 -11.26 -24.84
CA GLU A 34 -11.99 -11.22 -23.69
C GLU A 34 -12.78 -9.91 -23.59
N VAL A 35 -13.06 -9.27 -24.71
CA VAL A 35 -13.93 -8.08 -24.81
C VAL A 35 -15.24 -8.48 -25.47
N CYS A 36 -16.38 -8.12 -24.89
CA CYS A 36 -17.68 -8.42 -25.46
C CYS A 36 -17.83 -7.81 -26.86
N PRO A 37 -18.01 -8.61 -27.93
CA PRO A 37 -18.11 -8.07 -29.29
C PRO A 37 -19.42 -7.28 -29.54
N ARG A 38 -20.33 -7.24 -28.56
CA ARG A 38 -21.63 -6.56 -28.67
C ARG A 38 -21.66 -5.20 -27.98
N CYS A 39 -21.05 -5.09 -26.79
CA CYS A 39 -21.13 -3.86 -25.99
C CYS A 39 -19.77 -3.32 -25.55
N GLY A 40 -18.67 -3.97 -25.94
CA GLY A 40 -17.32 -3.54 -25.54
C GLY A 40 -16.96 -3.82 -24.09
N LYS A 41 -17.80 -4.52 -23.30
CA LYS A 41 -17.46 -4.84 -21.90
C LYS A 41 -16.21 -5.71 -21.84
N HIS A 42 -15.19 -5.26 -21.12
CA HIS A 42 -13.98 -6.01 -20.82
C HIS A 42 -14.27 -7.05 -19.73
N PHE A 43 -14.02 -8.31 -20.03
CA PHE A 43 -14.04 -9.37 -19.03
C PHE A 43 -12.69 -9.43 -18.29
N ARG A 44 -12.70 -9.97 -17.09
CA ARG A 44 -11.45 -10.20 -16.34
C ARG A 44 -10.64 -11.29 -17.02
N VAL A 45 -9.33 -11.09 -17.04
CA VAL A 45 -8.38 -12.06 -17.60
C VAL A 45 -7.34 -12.44 -16.55
N SER A 46 -6.77 -13.65 -16.68
CA SER A 46 -5.65 -14.07 -15.83
C SER A 46 -4.38 -13.29 -16.17
N GLY A 47 -3.42 -13.24 -15.21
CA GLY A 47 -2.12 -12.62 -15.45
C GLY A 47 -1.40 -13.23 -16.66
N ARG A 48 -1.47 -14.57 -16.84
CA ARG A 48 -0.88 -15.25 -18.01
C ARG A 48 -1.60 -14.96 -19.31
N ALA A 49 -2.92 -14.82 -19.29
CA ALA A 49 -3.65 -14.40 -20.48
C ALA A 49 -3.27 -12.97 -20.88
N ARG A 50 -3.15 -12.07 -19.90
CA ARG A 50 -2.69 -10.70 -20.11
C ARG A 50 -1.29 -10.66 -20.71
N MET A 51 -0.37 -11.44 -20.16
CA MET A 51 0.99 -11.58 -20.68
C MET A 51 0.99 -11.98 -22.17
N ARG A 52 0.22 -13.02 -22.55
CA ARG A 52 0.12 -13.47 -23.96
C ARG A 52 -0.49 -12.42 -24.89
N MET A 53 -1.36 -11.54 -24.40
CA MET A 53 -1.97 -10.45 -25.18
C MET A 53 -1.05 -9.25 -25.38
N THR A 54 0.03 -9.15 -24.60
CA THR A 54 0.83 -7.91 -24.52
C THR A 54 2.26 -8.12 -24.96
N VAL A 55 2.85 -9.29 -24.66
CA VAL A 55 4.27 -9.58 -24.88
C VAL A 55 4.46 -10.30 -26.21
N ASP A 56 5.51 -9.93 -26.93
CA ASP A 56 5.89 -10.57 -28.20
C ASP A 56 6.12 -12.06 -28.00
N GLU A 57 5.58 -12.88 -28.90
CA GLU A 57 5.60 -14.33 -28.78
C GLU A 57 7.03 -14.88 -28.60
N GLY A 58 7.19 -15.78 -27.63
CA GLY A 58 8.47 -16.46 -27.34
C GLY A 58 9.53 -15.61 -26.64
N THR A 59 9.25 -14.36 -26.30
CA THR A 59 10.24 -13.47 -25.67
C THR A 59 10.15 -13.42 -24.13
N PHE A 60 9.08 -13.95 -23.54
CA PHE A 60 8.86 -13.85 -22.09
C PHE A 60 9.73 -14.83 -21.31
N GLU A 61 10.51 -14.31 -20.38
CA GLU A 61 11.28 -15.06 -19.38
C GLU A 61 10.72 -14.77 -17.99
N GLU A 62 10.11 -15.78 -17.37
CA GLU A 62 9.49 -15.62 -16.04
C GLU A 62 10.55 -15.54 -14.93
N TRP A 63 10.39 -14.58 -14.01
CA TRP A 63 11.22 -14.43 -12.82
C TRP A 63 10.49 -14.89 -11.57
N ASP A 64 11.25 -15.48 -10.63
CA ASP A 64 10.75 -15.85 -9.30
C ASP A 64 9.47 -16.73 -9.32
N ALA A 65 9.33 -17.60 -10.34
CA ALA A 65 8.18 -18.50 -10.49
C ALA A 65 8.01 -19.48 -9.32
N ASN A 66 9.08 -19.72 -8.55
CA ASN A 66 9.11 -20.66 -7.43
C ASN A 66 8.73 -20.05 -6.07
N LEU A 67 8.45 -18.75 -5.99
CA LEU A 67 8.00 -18.10 -4.74
C LEU A 67 6.52 -18.39 -4.49
N ALA A 68 6.18 -18.79 -3.27
CA ALA A 68 4.82 -19.07 -2.82
C ALA A 68 4.54 -18.49 -1.45
N SER A 69 3.29 -18.04 -1.24
CA SER A 69 2.82 -17.58 0.07
C SER A 69 2.74 -18.72 1.08
N GLU A 70 2.88 -18.37 2.35
CA GLU A 70 2.68 -19.26 3.49
C GLU A 70 1.86 -18.58 4.59
N ASP A 71 1.24 -19.38 5.45
CA ASP A 71 0.46 -18.87 6.57
C ASP A 71 1.34 -18.72 7.82
N PHE A 72 2.15 -17.66 7.85
CA PHE A 72 3.07 -17.38 8.95
C PHE A 72 2.41 -16.76 10.20
N LEU A 73 1.16 -16.30 10.07
CA LEU A 73 0.37 -15.78 11.20
C LEU A 73 -0.55 -16.83 11.81
N SER A 74 -0.66 -18.02 11.21
CA SER A 74 -1.67 -19.04 11.55
C SER A 74 -3.09 -18.47 11.50
N PHE A 75 -3.39 -17.71 10.42
CA PHE A 75 -4.68 -17.07 10.26
C PHE A 75 -5.76 -18.10 9.92
N PRO A 76 -6.92 -18.09 10.61
CA PRO A 76 -7.95 -19.13 10.45
C PRO A 76 -8.36 -19.36 9.00
N GLY A 77 -8.15 -20.59 8.49
CA GLY A 77 -8.52 -21.04 7.14
C GLY A 77 -7.64 -20.50 6.01
N TYR A 78 -6.57 -19.78 6.29
CA TYR A 78 -5.72 -19.19 5.24
C TYR A 78 -4.89 -20.25 4.51
N ALA A 79 -4.30 -21.21 5.23
CA ALA A 79 -3.51 -22.27 4.63
C ALA A 79 -4.32 -23.11 3.62
N ASP A 80 -5.55 -23.52 3.99
CA ASP A 80 -6.47 -24.27 3.12
C ASP A 80 -6.89 -23.42 1.91
N LYS A 81 -7.12 -22.13 2.13
CA LYS A 81 -7.47 -21.18 1.08
C LYS A 81 -6.34 -21.03 0.06
N LEU A 82 -5.08 -20.89 0.51
CA LEU A 82 -3.90 -20.83 -0.36
C LEU A 82 -3.82 -22.08 -1.24
N LYS A 83 -3.94 -23.28 -0.63
CA LYS A 83 -3.90 -24.54 -1.37
C LYS A 83 -4.99 -24.62 -2.44
N SER A 84 -6.25 -24.39 -2.05
CA SER A 84 -7.40 -24.45 -2.96
C SER A 84 -7.32 -23.44 -4.10
N VAL A 85 -6.83 -22.23 -3.84
CA VAL A 85 -6.71 -21.19 -4.88
C VAL A 85 -5.55 -21.50 -5.82
N SER A 86 -4.42 -21.99 -5.31
CA SER A 86 -3.27 -22.40 -6.14
C SER A 86 -3.64 -23.56 -7.09
N GLU A 87 -4.34 -24.58 -6.58
CA GLU A 87 -4.83 -25.70 -7.41
C GLU A 87 -5.78 -25.23 -8.52
N ARG A 88 -6.66 -24.28 -8.22
CA ARG A 88 -7.66 -23.77 -9.17
C ARG A 88 -7.08 -22.82 -10.21
N SER A 89 -6.18 -21.91 -9.80
CA SER A 89 -5.60 -20.91 -10.71
C SER A 89 -4.39 -21.44 -11.49
N GLY A 90 -3.74 -22.48 -10.99
CA GLY A 90 -2.45 -22.96 -11.49
C GLY A 90 -1.28 -22.05 -11.10
N GLU A 91 -1.53 -20.98 -10.32
CA GLU A 91 -0.52 -20.02 -9.91
C GLU A 91 -0.10 -20.24 -8.44
N ARG A 92 1.11 -19.79 -8.12
CA ARG A 92 1.64 -19.86 -6.75
C ARG A 92 1.30 -18.62 -5.92
N ASP A 93 1.06 -17.49 -6.59
CA ASP A 93 0.53 -16.25 -5.99
C ASP A 93 -0.08 -15.34 -7.06
N ALA A 94 -0.59 -14.19 -6.63
CA ALA A 94 -1.41 -13.29 -7.42
C ALA A 94 -0.62 -12.40 -8.41
N VAL A 95 0.60 -12.76 -8.79
CA VAL A 95 1.39 -12.01 -9.77
C VAL A 95 2.36 -12.89 -10.54
N VAL A 96 2.44 -12.67 -11.85
CA VAL A 96 3.47 -13.22 -12.74
C VAL A 96 4.43 -12.08 -13.09
N CYS A 97 5.74 -12.29 -12.86
CA CYS A 97 6.78 -11.31 -13.12
C CYS A 97 7.83 -11.88 -14.07
N GLY A 98 8.49 -11.02 -14.85
CA GLY A 98 9.53 -11.45 -15.77
C GLY A 98 10.06 -10.31 -16.63
N ARG A 99 10.79 -10.67 -17.70
CA ARG A 99 11.13 -9.76 -18.79
C ARG A 99 10.62 -10.31 -20.11
N GLY A 100 10.44 -9.43 -21.06
CA GLY A 100 10.02 -9.78 -22.41
C GLY A 100 10.09 -8.57 -23.31
N LYS A 101 9.61 -8.72 -24.55
CA LYS A 101 9.52 -7.60 -25.49
C LYS A 101 8.07 -7.18 -25.68
N ILE A 102 7.84 -5.89 -25.79
CA ILE A 102 6.57 -5.32 -26.26
C ILE A 102 6.89 -4.51 -27.51
N CYS A 103 6.35 -4.93 -28.65
CA CYS A 103 6.66 -4.35 -29.96
C CYS A 103 8.18 -4.19 -30.22
N GLY A 104 8.97 -5.21 -29.83
CA GLY A 104 10.42 -5.22 -29.98
C GLY A 104 11.21 -4.58 -28.83
N CYS A 105 10.61 -3.78 -27.96
CA CYS A 105 11.27 -3.07 -26.85
C CYS A 105 11.44 -3.98 -25.62
N ASP A 106 12.67 -4.17 -25.17
CA ASP A 106 12.99 -4.96 -23.97
C ASP A 106 12.42 -4.30 -22.71
N THR A 107 11.70 -5.06 -21.89
CA THR A 107 10.89 -4.53 -20.78
C THR A 107 10.83 -5.51 -19.61
N ALA A 108 10.97 -5.03 -18.40
CA ALA A 108 10.62 -5.76 -17.18
C ALA A 108 9.11 -5.63 -16.92
N LEU A 109 8.47 -6.72 -16.53
CA LEU A 109 7.02 -6.87 -16.56
C LEU A 109 6.48 -7.48 -15.29
N PHE A 110 5.31 -7.01 -14.83
CA PHE A 110 4.49 -7.73 -13.88
C PHE A 110 3.01 -7.70 -14.27
N PHE A 111 2.34 -8.85 -14.09
CA PHE A 111 0.94 -9.05 -14.40
C PHE A 111 0.24 -9.60 -13.15
N MET A 112 -0.57 -8.80 -12.48
CA MET A 112 -1.35 -9.27 -11.35
C MET A 112 -2.52 -10.14 -11.82
N ASP A 113 -2.97 -11.08 -10.97
CA ASP A 113 -4.01 -12.05 -11.32
C ASP A 113 -5.15 -12.09 -10.28
N ALA A 114 -6.35 -11.67 -10.71
CA ALA A 114 -7.53 -11.70 -9.87
C ALA A 114 -8.04 -13.12 -9.53
N ASN A 115 -7.64 -14.15 -10.29
CA ASN A 115 -8.02 -15.54 -10.02
C ASN A 115 -7.34 -16.07 -8.75
N PHE A 116 -6.20 -15.51 -8.36
CA PHE A 116 -5.57 -15.82 -7.09
C PHE A 116 -6.00 -14.78 -6.04
N MET A 117 -6.92 -15.15 -5.15
CA MET A 117 -7.42 -14.31 -4.05
C MET A 117 -7.77 -12.86 -4.44
N MET A 118 -8.43 -12.68 -5.59
CA MET A 118 -8.79 -11.35 -6.13
C MET A 118 -7.60 -10.43 -6.36
N GLY A 119 -6.42 -10.96 -6.68
CA GLY A 119 -5.23 -10.14 -6.88
C GLY A 119 -4.71 -9.47 -5.60
N SER A 120 -5.09 -9.97 -4.42
CA SER A 120 -4.71 -9.32 -3.17
C SER A 120 -3.21 -9.33 -2.95
N MET A 121 -2.67 -8.17 -2.55
CA MET A 121 -1.26 -7.97 -2.31
C MET A 121 -0.85 -8.57 -0.97
N GLY A 122 -0.12 -9.68 -0.99
CA GLY A 122 0.56 -10.30 0.15
C GLY A 122 2.08 -10.17 0.02
N SER A 123 2.80 -10.87 0.91
CA SER A 123 4.27 -10.84 0.98
C SER A 123 4.94 -11.25 -0.33
N VAL A 124 4.41 -12.27 -1.03
CA VAL A 124 4.96 -12.75 -2.30
C VAL A 124 4.73 -11.76 -3.43
N VAL A 125 3.53 -11.17 -3.52
CA VAL A 125 3.26 -10.11 -4.51
C VAL A 125 4.22 -8.95 -4.31
N GLY A 126 4.38 -8.49 -3.06
CA GLY A 126 5.30 -7.41 -2.73
C GLY A 126 6.75 -7.75 -3.05
N GLU A 127 7.19 -8.96 -2.74
CA GLU A 127 8.55 -9.43 -3.01
C GLU A 127 8.82 -9.52 -4.53
N LYS A 128 7.94 -10.17 -5.30
CA LYS A 128 8.12 -10.35 -6.74
C LYS A 128 8.14 -9.01 -7.49
N ILE A 129 7.22 -8.10 -7.16
CA ILE A 129 7.19 -6.77 -7.80
C ILE A 129 8.42 -5.96 -7.40
N CYS A 130 8.82 -5.97 -6.12
CA CYS A 130 10.03 -5.28 -5.66
C CYS A 130 11.28 -5.77 -6.40
N ARG A 131 11.47 -7.10 -6.52
CA ARG A 131 12.56 -7.69 -7.30
C ARG A 131 12.50 -7.32 -8.78
N THR A 132 11.28 -7.16 -9.33
CA THR A 132 11.13 -6.72 -10.73
C THR A 132 11.71 -5.33 -10.91
N PHE A 133 11.43 -4.39 -10.02
CA PHE A 133 12.00 -3.05 -10.07
C PHE A 133 13.51 -3.03 -9.81
N GLU A 134 14.00 -3.83 -8.84
CA GLU A 134 15.43 -3.95 -8.54
C GLU A 134 16.20 -4.44 -9.78
N ARG A 135 15.76 -5.57 -10.38
CA ARG A 135 16.39 -6.13 -11.59
C ARG A 135 16.26 -5.21 -12.79
N ALA A 136 15.11 -4.57 -12.97
CA ALA A 136 14.92 -3.59 -14.03
C ALA A 136 15.93 -2.44 -13.91
N THR A 137 16.16 -1.96 -12.70
CA THR A 137 17.15 -0.92 -12.43
C THR A 137 18.56 -1.39 -12.75
N GLU A 138 18.94 -2.60 -12.33
CA GLU A 138 20.24 -3.21 -12.62
C GLU A 138 20.48 -3.42 -14.12
N LEU A 139 19.43 -3.82 -14.84
CA LEU A 139 19.50 -4.11 -16.28
C LEU A 139 19.25 -2.89 -17.18
N GLY A 140 18.88 -1.75 -16.60
CA GLY A 140 18.52 -0.54 -17.36
C GLY A 140 17.23 -0.69 -18.18
N LEU A 141 16.28 -1.53 -17.70
CA LEU A 141 15.02 -1.80 -18.39
C LEU A 141 13.91 -0.89 -17.87
N PRO A 142 12.97 -0.43 -18.71
CA PRO A 142 11.71 0.13 -18.27
C PRO A 142 10.87 -0.95 -17.57
N VAL A 143 9.94 -0.53 -16.70
CA VAL A 143 8.97 -1.42 -16.06
C VAL A 143 7.58 -1.15 -16.61
N VAL A 144 6.84 -2.20 -16.99
CA VAL A 144 5.41 -2.11 -17.32
C VAL A 144 4.63 -3.04 -16.40
N GLY A 145 3.69 -2.47 -15.66
CA GLY A 145 2.91 -3.19 -14.65
C GLY A 145 1.41 -3.19 -14.94
N PHE A 146 0.81 -4.37 -14.99
CA PHE A 146 -0.64 -4.53 -15.10
C PHE A 146 -1.22 -4.84 -13.71
N THR A 147 -2.05 -3.93 -13.19
CA THR A 147 -2.61 -4.05 -11.85
C THR A 147 -4.04 -4.58 -11.89
N VAL A 148 -4.33 -5.54 -11.03
CA VAL A 148 -5.67 -6.00 -10.69
C VAL A 148 -5.68 -6.45 -9.24
N SER A 149 -6.50 -5.84 -8.38
CA SER A 149 -6.48 -6.17 -6.95
C SER A 149 -7.74 -5.75 -6.20
N GLY A 150 -8.11 -6.58 -5.23
CA GLY A 150 -9.03 -6.21 -4.16
C GLY A 150 -8.39 -5.47 -2.98
N GLY A 151 -7.07 -5.18 -3.03
CA GLY A 151 -6.33 -4.50 -1.97
C GLY A 151 -5.30 -5.36 -1.25
N ALA A 152 -4.90 -4.98 -0.04
CA ALA A 152 -3.95 -5.73 0.78
C ALA A 152 -4.56 -7.05 1.29
N ARG A 153 -3.73 -8.10 1.40
CA ARG A 153 -4.14 -9.44 1.85
C ARG A 153 -4.32 -9.48 3.37
N MET A 154 -5.55 -9.36 3.83
CA MET A 154 -5.89 -9.25 5.25
C MET A 154 -5.37 -10.41 6.11
N GLN A 155 -5.29 -11.62 5.55
CA GLN A 155 -4.78 -12.81 6.24
C GLN A 155 -3.28 -12.72 6.61
N GLU A 156 -2.55 -11.84 5.98
CA GLU A 156 -1.15 -11.56 6.31
C GLU A 156 -1.00 -10.33 7.23
N GLY A 157 -2.09 -9.84 7.79
CA GLY A 157 -2.11 -8.74 8.75
C GLY A 157 -1.40 -7.50 8.24
N VAL A 158 -0.73 -6.79 9.14
CA VAL A 158 0.01 -5.57 8.80
C VAL A 158 1.21 -5.82 7.87
N THR A 159 1.70 -7.06 7.79
CA THR A 159 2.77 -7.42 6.85
C THR A 159 2.37 -7.17 5.40
N SER A 160 1.12 -7.47 5.04
CA SER A 160 0.59 -7.15 3.71
C SER A 160 0.50 -5.65 3.45
N LEU A 161 0.18 -4.86 4.48
CA LEU A 161 0.16 -3.40 4.39
C LEU A 161 1.57 -2.84 4.13
N MET A 162 2.59 -3.41 4.77
CA MET A 162 3.99 -2.99 4.58
C MET A 162 4.51 -3.26 3.16
N GLN A 163 3.87 -4.15 2.38
CA GLN A 163 4.24 -4.35 0.97
C GLN A 163 4.00 -3.09 0.12
N MET A 164 3.04 -2.26 0.48
CA MET A 164 2.86 -0.94 -0.15
C MET A 164 4.15 -0.12 -0.04
N ALA A 165 4.66 0.06 1.16
CA ALA A 165 5.90 0.82 1.41
C ALA A 165 7.13 0.18 0.74
N LYS A 166 7.21 -1.16 0.75
CA LYS A 166 8.29 -1.92 0.13
C LYS A 166 8.35 -1.70 -1.37
N ILE A 167 7.20 -1.82 -2.07
CA ILE A 167 7.15 -1.61 -3.51
C ILE A 167 7.37 -0.14 -3.86
N SER A 168 6.73 0.80 -3.14
CA SER A 168 6.92 2.25 -3.37
C SER A 168 8.38 2.69 -3.21
N ALA A 169 9.12 2.07 -2.27
CA ALA A 169 10.56 2.31 -2.12
C ALA A 169 11.36 1.79 -3.33
N ALA A 170 10.99 0.64 -3.90
CA ALA A 170 11.62 0.10 -5.11
C ALA A 170 11.29 0.94 -6.36
N VAL A 171 10.03 1.40 -6.51
CA VAL A 171 9.62 2.36 -7.55
C VAL A 171 10.44 3.64 -7.45
N ARG A 172 10.56 4.20 -6.24
CA ARG A 172 11.39 5.40 -6.01
C ARG A 172 12.85 5.18 -6.38
N HIS A 173 13.41 4.01 -6.05
CA HIS A 173 14.80 3.66 -6.42
C HIS A 173 14.97 3.62 -7.93
N HIS A 174 14.06 2.94 -8.63
CA HIS A 174 14.04 2.83 -10.09
C HIS A 174 13.90 4.20 -10.76
N SER A 175 12.95 5.03 -10.32
CA SER A 175 12.75 6.40 -10.81
C SER A 175 13.98 7.29 -10.60
N LYS A 176 14.66 7.23 -9.44
CA LYS A 176 15.91 7.97 -9.19
C LYS A 176 17.06 7.55 -10.11
N ALA A 177 17.08 6.30 -10.55
CA ALA A 177 18.03 5.81 -11.55
C ALA A 177 17.68 6.24 -12.99
N GLY A 178 16.56 6.95 -13.20
CA GLY A 178 16.07 7.39 -14.50
C GLY A 178 15.23 6.34 -15.24
N GLY A 179 14.82 5.27 -14.55
CA GLY A 179 14.01 4.20 -15.13
C GLY A 179 12.56 4.61 -15.32
N LEU A 180 11.98 4.28 -16.48
CA LEU A 180 10.58 4.51 -16.81
C LEU A 180 9.68 3.46 -16.16
N TYR A 181 8.58 3.90 -15.57
CA TYR A 181 7.52 3.02 -15.08
C TYR A 181 6.17 3.37 -15.70
N ILE A 182 5.57 2.43 -16.46
CA ILE A 182 4.23 2.54 -17.03
C ILE A 182 3.30 1.61 -16.25
N THR A 183 2.21 2.15 -15.70
CA THR A 183 1.16 1.37 -15.05
C THR A 183 -0.05 1.24 -15.95
N VAL A 184 -0.63 0.05 -16.06
CA VAL A 184 -1.92 -0.20 -16.72
C VAL A 184 -2.93 -0.68 -15.68
N LEU A 185 -3.91 0.18 -15.38
CA LEU A 185 -4.98 -0.09 -14.42
C LEU A 185 -6.05 -0.97 -15.05
N THR A 186 -6.38 -2.11 -14.42
CA THR A 186 -7.41 -3.02 -14.90
C THR A 186 -8.48 -3.31 -13.83
N ASP A 187 -9.61 -3.93 -14.22
CA ASP A 187 -10.78 -4.12 -13.35
C ASP A 187 -10.68 -5.37 -12.43
N PRO A 188 -10.73 -5.19 -11.09
CA PRO A 188 -10.63 -3.94 -10.33
C PRO A 188 -9.18 -3.67 -9.88
N THR A 189 -8.78 -2.41 -9.72
CA THR A 189 -7.57 -2.01 -8.99
C THR A 189 -8.00 -1.18 -7.78
N THR A 190 -7.97 -1.76 -6.57
CA THR A 190 -8.53 -1.10 -5.38
C THR A 190 -7.65 -1.21 -4.13
N GLY A 191 -7.97 -0.40 -3.14
CA GLY A 191 -7.37 -0.44 -1.81
C GLY A 191 -5.89 -0.09 -1.78
N GLY A 192 -5.10 -0.91 -1.09
CA GLY A 192 -3.67 -0.69 -0.93
C GLY A 192 -2.87 -0.65 -2.23
N VAL A 193 -3.31 -1.36 -3.27
CA VAL A 193 -2.63 -1.33 -4.58
C VAL A 193 -2.83 0.01 -5.28
N THR A 194 -4.05 0.57 -5.27
CA THR A 194 -4.29 1.94 -5.76
C THR A 194 -3.53 2.97 -4.93
N ALA A 195 -3.49 2.81 -3.61
CA ALA A 195 -2.81 3.74 -2.71
C ALA A 195 -1.28 3.50 -2.61
N SER A 196 -0.69 2.86 -3.62
CA SER A 196 0.75 2.65 -3.75
C SER A 196 1.14 2.54 -5.23
N PHE A 197 1.90 1.56 -5.61
CA PHE A 197 2.53 1.42 -6.91
C PHE A 197 1.61 1.54 -8.15
N ALA A 198 0.29 1.30 -8.03
CA ALA A 198 -0.62 1.51 -9.15
C ALA A 198 -0.75 3.00 -9.57
N MET A 199 -0.59 3.93 -8.62
CA MET A 199 -0.65 5.37 -8.85
C MET A 199 0.72 6.06 -8.78
N GLU A 200 1.80 5.30 -8.95
CA GLU A 200 3.18 5.78 -8.91
C GLU A 200 3.89 5.70 -10.27
N GLY A 201 3.18 5.28 -11.34
CA GLY A 201 3.71 5.27 -12.70
C GLY A 201 4.06 6.67 -13.20
N ASP A 202 5.14 6.80 -13.97
CA ASP A 202 5.44 8.01 -14.74
C ASP A 202 4.35 8.24 -15.79
N ILE A 203 3.79 7.13 -16.32
CA ILE A 203 2.63 7.12 -17.22
C ILE A 203 1.62 6.10 -16.68
N ILE A 204 0.38 6.53 -16.52
CA ILE A 204 -0.71 5.72 -15.99
C ILE A 204 -1.81 5.56 -17.05
N LEU A 205 -1.92 4.36 -17.61
CA LEU A 205 -2.97 3.97 -18.52
C LEU A 205 -4.07 3.21 -17.80
N ALA A 206 -5.28 3.19 -18.33
CA ALA A 206 -6.39 2.42 -17.78
C ALA A 206 -7.19 1.72 -18.87
N GLU A 207 -7.69 0.49 -18.62
CA GLU A 207 -8.69 -0.14 -19.48
C GLU A 207 -10.05 0.56 -19.34
N PRO A 208 -10.89 0.64 -20.39
CA PRO A 208 -12.25 1.21 -20.31
C PRO A 208 -13.09 0.56 -19.20
N ASP A 209 -13.85 1.39 -18.47
CA ASP A 209 -14.77 0.97 -17.39
C ASP A 209 -14.08 0.16 -16.25
N ALA A 210 -12.77 0.22 -16.12
CA ALA A 210 -12.06 -0.42 -15.01
C ALA A 210 -12.34 0.30 -13.69
N LEU A 211 -12.73 -0.45 -12.65
CA LEU A 211 -12.91 0.08 -11.30
C LEU A 211 -11.55 0.36 -10.69
N THR A 212 -11.26 1.62 -10.43
CA THR A 212 -10.04 2.03 -9.72
C THR A 212 -10.40 2.96 -8.57
N ALA A 213 -10.06 2.55 -7.35
CA ALA A 213 -10.51 3.23 -6.15
C ALA A 213 -9.60 2.98 -4.96
N PHE A 214 -9.46 3.97 -4.08
CA PHE A 214 -8.87 3.72 -2.76
C PHE A 214 -9.87 2.94 -1.88
N ALA A 215 -11.04 3.47 -1.64
CA ALA A 215 -12.10 2.77 -0.95
C ALA A 215 -13.10 2.18 -1.95
N GLY A 216 -13.35 0.88 -1.90
CA GLY A 216 -14.29 0.23 -2.80
C GLY A 216 -15.71 0.81 -2.70
N PRO A 217 -16.52 0.75 -3.78
CA PRO A 217 -17.87 1.35 -3.83
C PRO A 217 -18.76 0.95 -2.65
N ARG A 218 -18.74 -0.32 -2.26
CA ARG A 218 -19.53 -0.84 -1.12
C ARG A 218 -19.16 -0.18 0.21
N VAL A 219 -17.87 0.10 0.43
CA VAL A 219 -17.39 0.74 1.65
C VAL A 219 -17.90 2.18 1.73
N ILE A 220 -17.82 2.91 0.62
CA ILE A 220 -18.30 4.30 0.55
C ILE A 220 -19.83 4.35 0.73
N GLU A 221 -20.59 3.49 0.01
CA GLU A 221 -22.05 3.44 0.13
C GLU A 221 -22.51 3.11 1.54
N GLN A 222 -21.84 2.17 2.22
CA GLN A 222 -22.13 1.82 3.61
C GLN A 222 -21.84 2.98 4.57
N ASN A 223 -20.71 3.67 4.40
CA ASN A 223 -20.34 4.79 5.28
C ASN A 223 -21.20 6.05 5.05
N MET A 224 -21.53 6.32 3.80
CA MET A 224 -22.30 7.52 3.43
C MET A 224 -23.82 7.30 3.43
N HIS A 225 -24.28 6.04 3.52
CA HIS A 225 -25.69 5.65 3.38
C HIS A 225 -26.33 6.21 2.10
N LYS A 226 -25.56 6.33 1.00
CA LYS A 226 -25.99 6.85 -0.30
C LYS A 226 -25.45 5.97 -1.42
N ARG A 227 -26.22 5.87 -2.51
CA ARG A 227 -25.73 5.24 -3.74
C ARG A 227 -24.75 6.16 -4.45
N LEU A 228 -23.71 5.56 -5.02
CA LEU A 228 -22.73 6.29 -5.79
C LEU A 228 -23.26 6.71 -7.16
N PRO A 229 -22.80 7.83 -7.72
CA PRO A 229 -23.12 8.23 -9.08
C PRO A 229 -22.70 7.15 -10.10
N LYS A 230 -23.43 7.08 -11.22
CA LYS A 230 -23.06 6.19 -12.32
C LYS A 230 -21.70 6.61 -12.90
N GLY A 231 -20.82 5.66 -13.15
CA GLY A 231 -19.48 5.91 -13.68
C GLY A 231 -18.46 6.34 -12.63
N PHE A 232 -18.85 6.54 -11.37
CA PHE A 232 -17.95 6.91 -10.28
C PHE A 232 -16.88 5.83 -10.07
N GLN A 233 -15.63 6.25 -9.86
CA GLN A 233 -14.45 5.39 -9.70
C GLN A 233 -14.14 4.51 -10.93
N ARG A 234 -14.65 4.84 -12.12
CA ARG A 234 -14.28 4.17 -13.36
C ARG A 234 -13.10 4.88 -14.04
N SER A 235 -12.47 4.24 -14.98
CA SER A 235 -11.31 4.78 -15.71
C SER A 235 -11.58 6.16 -16.32
N GLU A 236 -12.78 6.35 -16.86
CA GLU A 236 -13.21 7.62 -17.45
C GLU A 236 -13.31 8.72 -16.40
N PHE A 237 -13.77 8.37 -15.19
CA PHE A 237 -13.77 9.29 -14.03
C PHE A 237 -12.35 9.66 -13.61
N LEU A 238 -11.42 8.69 -13.59
CA LEU A 238 -10.01 8.99 -13.27
C LEU A 238 -9.39 9.93 -14.31
N LEU A 239 -9.66 9.72 -15.59
CA LEU A 239 -9.19 10.58 -16.67
C LEU A 239 -9.74 12.01 -16.53
N GLU A 240 -11.05 12.15 -16.27
CA GLU A 240 -11.72 13.43 -16.06
C GLU A 240 -11.13 14.21 -14.86
N HIS A 241 -10.71 13.49 -13.82
CA HIS A 241 -10.12 14.07 -12.61
C HIS A 241 -8.59 14.15 -12.65
N GLY A 242 -7.94 13.76 -13.76
CA GLY A 242 -6.49 13.88 -13.96
C GLY A 242 -5.65 12.87 -13.20
N PHE A 243 -6.16 11.67 -12.92
CA PHE A 243 -5.46 10.59 -12.22
C PHE A 243 -4.96 9.47 -13.12
N CYS A 244 -5.22 9.52 -14.40
CA CYS A 244 -4.56 8.71 -15.41
C CYS A 244 -4.36 9.52 -16.70
N ASP A 245 -3.41 9.09 -17.53
CA ASP A 245 -3.02 9.79 -18.76
C ASP A 245 -3.94 9.45 -19.93
N ALA A 246 -4.39 8.21 -20.01
CA ALA A 246 -5.29 7.75 -21.07
C ALA A 246 -6.12 6.53 -20.65
N VAL A 247 -7.33 6.43 -21.26
CA VAL A 247 -8.14 5.21 -21.24
C VAL A 247 -7.96 4.52 -22.59
N VAL A 248 -7.35 3.31 -22.56
CA VAL A 248 -6.91 2.59 -23.77
C VAL A 248 -7.63 1.25 -23.86
N PRO A 249 -8.36 0.98 -24.96
CA PRO A 249 -8.98 -0.33 -25.20
C PRO A 249 -7.94 -1.46 -25.19
N ARG A 250 -8.32 -2.63 -24.67
CA ARG A 250 -7.42 -3.78 -24.50
C ARG A 250 -6.64 -4.15 -25.75
N GLY A 251 -7.28 -4.12 -26.93
CA GLY A 251 -6.64 -4.44 -28.19
C GLY A 251 -5.57 -3.45 -28.65
N GLU A 252 -5.54 -2.26 -28.05
CA GLU A 252 -4.61 -1.18 -28.40
C GLU A 252 -3.48 -1.03 -27.37
N ILE A 253 -3.59 -1.67 -26.18
CA ILE A 253 -2.63 -1.48 -25.08
C ILE A 253 -1.21 -1.87 -25.48
N ALA A 254 -1.00 -3.03 -26.12
CA ALA A 254 0.33 -3.49 -26.49
C ALA A 254 1.01 -2.49 -27.44
N LEU A 255 0.28 -1.99 -28.44
CA LEU A 255 0.78 -1.00 -29.40
C LEU A 255 1.06 0.33 -28.70
N THR A 256 0.13 0.86 -27.90
CA THR A 256 0.30 2.12 -27.16
C THR A 256 1.50 2.06 -26.21
N VAL A 257 1.65 0.96 -25.47
CA VAL A 257 2.79 0.77 -24.57
C VAL A 257 4.08 0.66 -25.38
N GLY A 258 4.08 -0.08 -26.50
CA GLY A 258 5.25 -0.18 -27.39
C GLY A 258 5.69 1.16 -27.95
N GLU A 259 4.77 2.01 -28.37
CA GLU A 259 5.07 3.39 -28.82
C GLU A 259 5.67 4.24 -27.69
N LEU A 260 5.09 4.17 -26.49
CA LEU A 260 5.59 4.88 -25.32
C LEU A 260 7.01 4.40 -24.95
N LEU A 261 7.28 3.10 -24.99
CA LEU A 261 8.60 2.54 -24.73
C LEU A 261 9.62 3.05 -25.77
N ALA A 262 9.29 2.99 -27.07
CA ALA A 262 10.16 3.45 -28.16
C ALA A 262 10.51 4.95 -28.03
N LEU A 263 9.57 5.78 -27.59
CA LEU A 263 9.81 7.21 -27.35
C LEU A 263 10.79 7.48 -26.20
N HIS A 264 10.97 6.51 -25.30
CA HIS A 264 11.91 6.59 -24.18
C HIS A 264 13.20 5.78 -24.40
N GLU A 265 13.36 5.11 -25.55
CA GLU A 265 14.60 4.43 -25.91
C GLU A 265 15.76 5.43 -26.02
N GLY A 266 16.88 5.12 -25.36
CA GLY A 266 18.04 5.99 -25.27
C GLY A 266 18.17 6.73 -23.92
N HIS A 267 17.18 6.65 -23.06
CA HIS A 267 17.29 7.05 -21.66
C HIS A 267 17.62 5.82 -20.79
N ALA A 268 18.71 5.10 -21.14
CA ALA A 268 19.26 4.11 -20.22
C ALA A 268 19.61 4.83 -18.91
N PRO A 269 19.20 4.31 -17.74
CA PRO A 269 19.61 4.89 -16.46
C PRO A 269 21.11 4.99 -16.45
N GLY A 270 21.65 6.20 -16.24
CA GLY A 270 23.08 6.37 -16.05
C GLY A 270 23.49 5.48 -14.87
N LEU A 271 24.25 4.43 -15.17
CA LEU A 271 24.78 3.52 -14.18
C LEU A 271 25.65 4.32 -13.21
N GLY A 272 25.04 4.83 -12.13
CA GLY A 272 25.77 5.09 -10.91
C GLY A 272 26.41 3.77 -10.49
N ALA A 273 27.70 3.81 -10.15
CA ALA A 273 28.49 2.62 -9.83
C ALA A 273 27.69 1.67 -8.92
N PRO A 274 27.77 0.34 -9.15
CA PRO A 274 27.04 -0.63 -8.35
C PRO A 274 27.46 -0.47 -6.89
N HIS A 275 26.53 -0.07 -6.04
CA HIS A 275 26.73 -0.14 -4.60
C HIS A 275 26.70 -1.60 -4.21
N GLU A 276 27.83 -2.10 -3.69
CA GLU A 276 27.91 -3.42 -3.09
C GLU A 276 26.82 -3.58 -2.05
N ILE A 277 25.98 -4.59 -2.24
CA ILE A 277 24.98 -5.00 -1.27
C ILE A 277 25.71 -5.65 -0.09
N VAL A 278 25.97 -4.87 0.92
CA VAL A 278 26.52 -5.39 2.16
C VAL A 278 25.39 -6.05 2.94
N HIS A 279 25.37 -7.38 2.90
CA HIS A 279 24.53 -8.18 3.79
C HIS A 279 25.03 -8.06 5.23
N MET A 280 24.52 -7.10 5.97
CA MET A 280 24.77 -7.03 7.41
C MET A 280 23.83 -7.96 8.16
N GLY A 281 24.40 -9.05 8.67
CA GLY A 281 23.73 -10.00 9.54
C GLY A 281 23.11 -9.32 10.76
N ARG A 282 21.87 -9.72 11.06
CA ARG A 282 21.11 -9.31 12.25
C ARG A 282 21.93 -9.59 13.52
N ARG A 283 22.41 -8.56 14.19
CA ARG A 283 22.73 -8.59 15.62
C ARG A 283 21.82 -7.60 16.33
N GLY A 284 20.62 -8.07 16.63
CA GLY A 284 19.72 -7.38 17.56
C GLY A 284 20.26 -7.47 18.97
N LYS A 285 20.74 -6.37 19.54
CA LYS A 285 20.89 -6.27 20.99
C LYS A 285 19.50 -6.15 21.60
N LYS A 286 19.08 -7.21 22.32
CA LYS A 286 17.91 -7.16 23.21
C LYS A 286 18.19 -6.13 24.30
N LEU A 287 17.50 -5.00 24.26
CA LEU A 287 17.33 -4.19 25.46
C LEU A 287 16.30 -4.91 26.34
N GLY A 288 16.78 -5.48 27.42
CA GLY A 288 15.93 -6.09 28.44
C GLY A 288 15.27 -4.99 29.25
N HIS A 289 13.95 -4.86 29.14
CA HIS A 289 13.17 -4.12 30.12
C HIS A 289 12.65 -5.06 31.19
N LEU A 290 12.94 -4.71 32.45
CA LEU A 290 12.37 -5.36 33.62
C LEU A 290 10.86 -5.16 33.64
N PHE A 291 10.12 -6.25 33.46
CA PHE A 291 8.67 -6.24 33.64
C PHE A 291 8.33 -6.25 35.14
N LYS A 292 7.72 -5.16 35.62
CA LYS A 292 6.91 -5.20 36.83
C LYS A 292 5.57 -5.86 36.48
N ARG A 293 5.26 -6.97 37.16
CA ARG A 293 3.97 -7.65 37.05
C ARG A 293 2.86 -6.72 37.53
N SER A 294 1.87 -6.41 36.66
CA SER A 294 0.60 -5.79 37.04
C SER A 294 -0.46 -6.16 36.01
N ALA A 295 -1.62 -6.62 36.51
CA ALA A 295 -2.89 -6.92 35.84
C ALA A 295 -2.82 -7.99 34.70
N ALA A 296 -3.91 -8.74 34.52
CA ALA A 296 -4.08 -9.68 33.41
C ALA A 296 -3.87 -8.97 32.07
N PRO A 297 -3.20 -9.61 31.10
CA PRO A 297 -2.99 -8.99 29.78
C PRO A 297 -4.34 -8.74 29.11
N LYS A 298 -4.53 -7.50 28.58
CA LYS A 298 -5.71 -7.16 27.78
C LYS A 298 -5.70 -7.96 26.49
N THR A 299 -6.88 -8.37 26.02
CA THR A 299 -7.06 -8.97 24.69
C THR A 299 -6.77 -7.92 23.58
N ALA A 300 -6.46 -8.37 22.37
CA ALA A 300 -6.21 -7.49 21.25
C ALA A 300 -7.43 -6.57 20.96
N LEU A 301 -8.65 -7.08 21.07
CA LEU A 301 -9.87 -6.29 20.90
C LEU A 301 -10.07 -5.24 22.01
N GLU A 302 -9.70 -5.54 23.26
CA GLU A 302 -9.73 -4.56 24.36
C GLU A 302 -8.74 -3.43 24.13
N ILE A 303 -7.55 -3.72 23.57
CA ILE A 303 -6.60 -2.69 23.16
C ILE A 303 -7.21 -1.80 22.07
N VAL A 304 -7.82 -2.38 21.02
CA VAL A 304 -8.51 -1.60 19.97
C VAL A 304 -9.62 -0.72 20.56
N LYS A 305 -10.43 -1.24 21.48
CA LYS A 305 -11.46 -0.45 22.15
C LYS A 305 -10.85 0.70 22.97
N GLN A 306 -9.72 0.47 23.62
CA GLN A 306 -8.99 1.51 24.37
C GLN A 306 -8.48 2.61 23.44
N THR A 307 -7.97 2.30 22.22
CA THR A 307 -7.54 3.34 21.26
C THR A 307 -8.68 4.27 20.83
N ARG A 308 -9.93 3.89 21.02
CA ARG A 308 -11.13 4.67 20.68
C ARG A 308 -11.71 5.44 21.86
N SER A 309 -11.14 5.26 23.07
CA SER A 309 -11.54 5.99 24.27
C SER A 309 -11.37 7.52 24.10
N ALA A 310 -12.21 8.28 24.79
CA ALA A 310 -12.09 9.74 24.83
C ALA A 310 -10.97 10.22 25.76
N ASP A 311 -10.61 9.40 26.71
CA ASP A 311 -9.68 9.72 27.80
C ASP A 311 -8.26 9.25 27.45
N ARG A 312 -7.74 9.73 26.32
CA ARG A 312 -6.39 9.47 25.84
C ARG A 312 -5.71 10.77 25.46
N ALA A 313 -4.40 10.83 25.66
CA ALA A 313 -3.60 11.95 25.14
C ALA A 313 -3.75 12.05 23.62
N THR A 314 -4.20 13.21 23.14
CA THR A 314 -4.32 13.50 21.71
C THR A 314 -2.98 13.98 21.15
N ALA A 315 -2.86 14.00 19.81
CA ALA A 315 -1.68 14.53 19.17
C ALA A 315 -1.43 16.01 19.50
N GLY A 316 -2.51 16.81 19.57
CA GLY A 316 -2.43 18.21 19.97
C GLY A 316 -1.92 18.40 21.41
N GLU A 317 -2.38 17.56 22.34
CA GLU A 317 -1.87 17.55 23.72
C GLU A 317 -0.40 17.11 23.78
N MET A 318 -0.01 16.07 23.03
CA MET A 318 1.38 15.62 22.96
C MET A 318 2.31 16.71 22.41
N ILE A 319 1.86 17.48 21.42
CA ILE A 319 2.62 18.63 20.88
C ILE A 319 2.74 19.73 21.95
N SER A 320 1.63 20.10 22.59
CA SER A 320 1.60 21.21 23.56
C SER A 320 2.33 20.92 24.87
N LEU A 321 2.32 19.66 25.31
CA LEU A 321 2.97 19.23 26.57
C LEU A 321 4.42 18.75 26.36
N GLY A 322 4.75 18.31 25.17
CA GLY A 322 6.03 17.67 24.88
C GLY A 322 7.05 18.54 24.18
N LEU A 323 6.66 19.67 23.57
CA LEU A 323 7.53 20.63 22.90
C LEU A 323 7.57 21.97 23.65
N ASP A 324 8.68 22.68 23.52
CA ASP A 324 8.83 24.02 24.11
C ASP A 324 8.05 25.09 23.33
N GLY A 325 7.73 24.81 22.07
CA GLY A 325 6.88 25.62 21.21
C GLY A 325 6.58 24.97 19.87
N PHE A 326 5.52 25.45 19.20
CA PHE A 326 5.05 24.93 17.93
C PHE A 326 4.37 26.01 17.10
N VAL A 327 4.71 26.06 15.81
CA VAL A 327 4.08 26.94 14.82
C VAL A 327 3.37 26.07 13.80
N GLU A 328 2.04 26.07 13.82
CA GLU A 328 1.23 25.30 12.86
C GLU A 328 1.28 25.95 11.47
N LEU A 329 1.40 25.11 10.43
CA LEU A 329 1.43 25.51 9.04
C LEU A 329 0.30 24.81 8.27
N HIS A 330 -0.50 25.60 7.55
CA HIS A 330 -1.74 25.17 6.94
C HIS A 330 -1.64 24.98 5.42
N GLY A 331 -2.53 24.14 4.89
CA GLY A 331 -2.85 24.01 3.47
C GLY A 331 -1.87 23.17 2.63
N ASP A 332 -2.43 22.54 1.62
CA ASP A 332 -1.71 21.68 0.68
C ASP A 332 -1.10 22.44 -0.53
N ARG A 333 -1.44 23.70 -0.73
CA ARG A 333 -1.10 24.56 -1.87
C ARG A 333 -1.85 24.25 -3.17
N TYR A 334 -2.86 23.37 -3.13
CA TYR A 334 -3.62 22.97 -4.32
C TYR A 334 -5.13 23.17 -4.14
N PHE A 335 -5.71 22.57 -3.09
CA PHE A 335 -7.15 22.58 -2.86
C PHE A 335 -7.54 23.27 -1.55
N GLY A 336 -6.91 22.91 -0.43
CA GLY A 336 -7.34 23.40 0.86
C GLY A 336 -6.48 22.96 2.04
N ASP A 337 -7.03 23.11 3.22
CA ASP A 337 -6.46 22.59 4.46
C ASP A 337 -7.32 21.43 4.98
N ASP A 338 -6.70 20.50 5.73
CA ASP A 338 -7.38 19.42 6.42
C ASP A 338 -7.16 19.53 7.92
N ALA A 339 -8.26 19.71 8.64
CA ALA A 339 -8.24 19.83 10.10
C ALA A 339 -7.86 18.52 10.83
N ALA A 340 -7.94 17.37 10.14
CA ALA A 340 -7.51 16.09 10.70
C ALA A 340 -5.98 15.98 10.79
N VAL A 341 -5.23 16.81 10.04
CA VAL A 341 -3.77 16.82 10.06
C VAL A 341 -3.26 18.14 10.64
N VAL A 342 -2.71 18.10 11.84
CA VAL A 342 -1.98 19.19 12.46
C VAL A 342 -0.52 19.06 12.08
N ALA A 343 0.05 20.07 11.41
CA ALA A 343 1.42 19.97 10.93
C ALA A 343 2.14 21.32 11.00
N GLY A 344 3.43 21.32 11.35
CA GLY A 344 4.18 22.54 11.52
C GLY A 344 5.62 22.33 11.97
N ILE A 345 6.20 23.37 12.52
CA ILE A 345 7.56 23.37 13.05
C ILE A 345 7.49 23.59 14.55
N GLY A 346 8.02 22.64 15.30
CA GLY A 346 8.21 22.75 16.75
C GLY A 346 9.68 22.77 17.12
N TRP A 347 9.96 22.96 18.40
CA TRP A 347 11.31 22.82 18.97
C TRP A 347 11.27 22.25 20.37
N LYS A 348 12.31 21.54 20.72
CA LYS A 348 12.54 21.01 22.06
C LYS A 348 14.02 21.17 22.41
N ASP A 349 14.30 21.77 23.56
CA ASP A 349 15.67 22.07 24.01
C ASP A 349 16.48 22.81 22.93
N GLY A 350 15.85 23.80 22.26
CA GLY A 350 16.42 24.58 21.18
C GLY A 350 16.59 23.85 19.82
N ARG A 351 16.22 22.57 19.72
CA ARG A 351 16.35 21.77 18.50
C ARG A 351 15.05 21.77 17.69
N PRO A 352 15.07 22.26 16.43
CA PRO A 352 13.87 22.31 15.60
C PRO A 352 13.49 20.92 15.06
N VAL A 353 12.19 20.66 14.96
CA VAL A 353 11.61 19.44 14.40
C VAL A 353 10.37 19.78 13.58
N THR A 354 10.20 19.13 12.43
CA THR A 354 8.93 19.19 11.70
C THR A 354 8.00 18.13 12.26
N VAL A 355 6.84 18.55 12.77
CA VAL A 355 5.83 17.65 13.32
C VAL A 355 4.65 17.54 12.37
N ILE A 356 4.20 16.31 12.13
CA ILE A 356 3.03 15.98 11.32
C ILE A 356 2.17 15.00 12.14
N ALA A 357 0.99 15.41 12.54
CA ALA A 357 0.18 14.67 13.48
C ALA A 357 -1.25 14.48 12.97
N ILE A 358 -1.77 13.28 13.08
CA ILE A 358 -3.21 13.05 12.89
C ILE A 358 -3.90 13.33 14.22
N GLU A 359 -4.85 14.25 14.18
CA GLU A 359 -5.57 14.75 15.35
C GLU A 359 -7.05 14.36 15.27
N ARG A 360 -7.52 13.62 16.27
CA ARG A 360 -8.93 13.21 16.37
C ARG A 360 -9.83 14.22 17.06
N GLY A 361 -9.27 15.03 17.95
CA GLY A 361 -9.99 15.93 18.83
C GLY A 361 -10.55 15.26 20.08
N THR A 362 -10.81 16.04 21.12
CA THR A 362 -11.27 15.59 22.44
C THR A 362 -12.79 15.61 22.55
N THR A 363 -13.45 16.67 22.06
CA THR A 363 -14.92 16.83 22.10
C THR A 363 -15.58 16.28 20.85
N THR A 364 -16.87 15.92 20.93
CA THR A 364 -17.65 15.47 19.77
C THR A 364 -17.60 16.46 18.60
N LYS A 365 -17.69 17.78 18.90
CA LYS A 365 -17.64 18.85 17.89
C LYS A 365 -16.28 18.89 17.18
N GLU A 366 -15.19 18.76 17.92
CA GLU A 366 -13.84 18.70 17.36
C GLU A 366 -13.62 17.44 16.55
N ARG A 367 -14.06 16.29 17.05
CA ARG A 367 -13.99 15.01 16.33
C ARG A 367 -14.71 15.08 14.98
N MET A 368 -15.91 15.66 14.94
CA MET A 368 -16.63 15.87 13.69
C MET A 368 -15.87 16.79 12.74
N ARG A 369 -15.32 17.92 13.25
CA ARG A 369 -14.52 18.85 12.44
C ARG A 369 -13.26 18.21 11.87
N ARG A 370 -12.67 17.27 12.59
CA ARG A 370 -11.44 16.55 12.24
C ARG A 370 -11.70 15.18 11.59
N ASN A 371 -12.92 14.93 11.11
CA ASN A 371 -13.35 13.66 10.54
C ASN A 371 -12.92 12.45 11.36
N PHE A 372 -12.93 12.56 12.69
CA PHE A 372 -12.48 11.50 13.62
C PHE A 372 -11.04 11.04 13.38
N GLY A 373 -10.17 11.92 12.89
CA GLY A 373 -8.80 11.63 12.51
C GLY A 373 -8.65 10.95 11.15
N MET A 374 -9.70 10.88 10.35
CA MET A 374 -9.63 10.36 8.98
C MET A 374 -9.27 11.50 8.02
N ALA A 375 -8.01 11.55 7.60
CA ALA A 375 -7.51 12.61 6.75
C ALA A 375 -8.02 12.51 5.31
N HIS A 376 -8.30 13.67 4.71
CA HIS A 376 -8.58 13.86 3.29
C HIS A 376 -7.27 13.93 2.47
N PRO A 377 -7.33 13.89 1.12
CA PRO A 377 -6.14 14.02 0.27
C PRO A 377 -5.27 15.23 0.58
N GLU A 378 -5.90 16.37 0.87
CA GLU A 378 -5.21 17.62 1.22
C GLU A 378 -4.40 17.53 2.52
N GLY A 379 -4.81 16.69 3.46
CA GLY A 379 -4.02 16.40 4.67
C GLY A 379 -2.72 15.68 4.37
N TYR A 380 -2.76 14.66 3.51
CA TYR A 380 -1.56 13.94 3.06
C TYR A 380 -0.67 14.81 2.17
N ARG A 381 -1.23 15.63 1.29
CA ARG A 381 -0.45 16.59 0.48
C ARG A 381 0.19 17.68 1.34
N LYS A 382 -0.49 18.19 2.39
CA LYS A 382 0.09 19.07 3.40
C LYS A 382 1.28 18.41 4.08
N ALA A 383 1.14 17.16 4.50
CA ALA A 383 2.22 16.39 5.10
C ALA A 383 3.44 16.30 4.17
N ARG A 384 3.24 15.89 2.91
CA ARG A 384 4.30 15.80 1.89
C ARG A 384 5.02 17.13 1.69
N ARG A 385 4.27 18.22 1.59
CA ARG A 385 4.85 19.57 1.45
C ARG A 385 5.79 19.91 2.61
N LEU A 386 5.39 19.59 3.85
CA LEU A 386 6.21 19.88 5.03
C LEU A 386 7.40 18.92 5.18
N MET A 387 7.27 17.68 4.75
CA MET A 387 8.40 16.73 4.67
C MET A 387 9.49 17.23 3.71
N ARG A 388 9.11 17.70 2.52
CA ARG A 388 10.07 18.33 1.58
C ARG A 388 10.71 19.60 2.13
N GLN A 389 9.94 20.39 2.89
CA GLN A 389 10.48 21.56 3.58
C GLN A 389 11.45 21.14 4.69
N ALA A 390 11.15 20.06 5.42
CA ALA A 390 12.03 19.53 6.45
C ALA A 390 13.37 19.08 5.86
N GLU A 391 13.35 18.31 4.76
CA GLU A 391 14.54 17.90 4.02
C GLU A 391 15.38 19.10 3.56
N LYS A 392 14.74 20.09 2.93
CA LYS A 392 15.43 21.31 2.43
C LYS A 392 16.21 22.03 3.52
N PHE A 393 15.72 22.02 4.77
CA PHE A 393 16.32 22.74 5.88
C PHE A 393 17.00 21.83 6.92
N GLY A 394 17.17 20.55 6.60
CA GLY A 394 17.86 19.57 7.46
C GLY A 394 17.16 19.29 8.79
N ARG A 395 15.83 19.49 8.87
CA ARG A 395 15.06 19.21 10.09
C ARG A 395 14.56 17.78 10.12
N PRO A 396 14.66 17.06 11.25
CA PRO A 396 14.03 15.76 11.40
C PRO A 396 12.50 15.87 11.35
N VAL A 397 11.83 14.77 10.98
CA VAL A 397 10.37 14.68 10.87
C VAL A 397 9.84 13.74 11.95
N LEU A 398 8.93 14.25 12.80
CA LEU A 398 8.14 13.47 13.75
C LEU A 398 6.72 13.32 13.23
N CYS A 399 6.29 12.08 13.01
CA CYS A 399 4.90 11.77 12.70
C CYS A 399 4.20 11.18 13.94
N LEU A 400 3.03 11.72 14.31
CA LEU A 400 2.16 11.17 15.35
C LEU A 400 0.90 10.62 14.68
N VAL A 401 0.65 9.32 14.85
CA VAL A 401 -0.38 8.61 14.07
C VAL A 401 -1.48 8.08 14.97
N ASP A 402 -2.69 8.63 14.77
CA ASP A 402 -3.92 8.16 15.41
C ASP A 402 -5.11 8.30 14.47
N THR A 403 -5.36 7.27 13.67
CA THR A 403 -6.46 7.23 12.70
C THR A 403 -7.03 5.82 12.54
N SER A 404 -8.33 5.73 12.34
CA SER A 404 -8.97 4.47 11.91
C SER A 404 -8.75 4.15 10.43
N GLY A 405 -8.20 5.11 9.66
CA GLY A 405 -7.94 5.02 8.22
C GLY A 405 -8.03 6.39 7.55
N ALA A 406 -7.74 6.45 6.26
CA ALA A 406 -7.97 7.64 5.47
C ALA A 406 -9.47 7.86 5.24
N PHE A 407 -9.90 9.12 5.07
CA PHE A 407 -11.30 9.44 4.80
C PHE A 407 -11.77 8.74 3.52
N CYS A 408 -12.89 8.03 3.60
CA CYS A 408 -13.52 7.35 2.49
C CYS A 408 -14.86 8.02 2.15
N GLY A 409 -14.88 8.74 1.03
CA GLY A 409 -16.07 9.46 0.57
C GLY A 409 -15.87 9.99 -0.84
N ILE A 410 -16.97 10.39 -1.49
CA ILE A 410 -16.98 10.86 -2.88
C ILE A 410 -15.92 11.94 -3.09
N GLY A 411 -15.96 13.01 -2.30
CA GLY A 411 -15.01 14.11 -2.47
C GLY A 411 -13.55 13.76 -2.20
N ALA A 412 -13.25 12.71 -1.43
CA ALA A 412 -11.87 12.24 -1.25
C ALA A 412 -11.37 11.49 -2.51
N GLU A 413 -12.22 10.65 -3.10
CA GLU A 413 -11.89 9.97 -4.37
C GLU A 413 -11.74 10.98 -5.51
N GLU A 414 -12.65 11.97 -5.62
CA GLU A 414 -12.58 13.06 -6.60
C GLU A 414 -11.28 13.87 -6.52
N ARG A 415 -10.67 13.94 -5.35
CA ARG A 415 -9.43 14.67 -5.11
C ARG A 415 -8.21 13.78 -4.95
N GLY A 416 -8.32 12.48 -5.28
CA GLY A 416 -7.19 11.55 -5.38
C GLY A 416 -6.68 11.03 -4.04
N GLN A 417 -7.55 10.45 -3.22
CA GLN A 417 -7.15 9.88 -1.93
C GLN A 417 -6.04 8.83 -2.07
N GLY A 418 -6.19 7.91 -3.05
CA GLY A 418 -5.18 6.88 -3.32
C GLY A 418 -3.85 7.48 -3.77
N GLU A 419 -3.89 8.45 -4.69
CA GLU A 419 -2.69 9.15 -5.20
C GLU A 419 -1.97 9.88 -4.06
N ALA A 420 -2.69 10.63 -3.23
CA ALA A 420 -2.07 11.39 -2.15
C ALA A 420 -1.34 10.49 -1.13
N ILE A 421 -1.90 9.31 -0.84
CA ILE A 421 -1.25 8.29 0.01
C ILE A 421 -0.03 7.72 -0.71
N ALA A 422 -0.17 7.25 -1.94
CA ALA A 422 0.90 6.65 -2.74
C ALA A 422 2.13 7.57 -2.83
N GLN A 423 1.90 8.85 -3.14
CA GLN A 423 2.96 9.85 -3.19
C GLN A 423 3.66 10.08 -1.85
N ASN A 424 2.95 9.96 -0.72
CA ASN A 424 3.58 10.04 0.59
C ASN A 424 4.49 8.84 0.86
N LEU A 425 4.08 7.62 0.49
CA LEU A 425 4.90 6.42 0.64
C LEU A 425 6.21 6.57 -0.15
N MET A 426 6.10 6.97 -1.40
CA MET A 426 7.24 7.18 -2.28
C MET A 426 8.16 8.31 -1.77
N GLU A 427 7.61 9.46 -1.36
CA GLU A 427 8.38 10.58 -0.82
C GLU A 427 9.14 10.19 0.44
N MET A 428 8.44 9.64 1.45
CA MET A 428 9.03 9.25 2.72
C MET A 428 10.13 8.20 2.57
N SER A 429 9.98 7.26 1.61
CA SER A 429 11.00 6.23 1.38
C SER A 429 12.36 6.82 0.97
N GLY A 430 12.36 7.99 0.33
CA GLY A 430 13.56 8.61 -0.21
C GLY A 430 14.02 9.90 0.48
N LEU A 431 13.32 10.38 1.52
CA LEU A 431 13.69 11.61 2.24
C LEU A 431 15.07 11.48 2.90
N LYS A 432 15.91 12.49 2.70
CA LYS A 432 17.30 12.55 3.21
C LYS A 432 17.40 13.11 4.63
N THR A 433 16.30 13.23 5.34
CA THR A 433 16.27 13.63 6.74
C THR A 433 15.68 12.52 7.61
N PRO A 434 16.09 12.42 8.90
CA PRO A 434 15.55 11.42 9.82
C PRO A 434 14.03 11.53 9.97
N ILE A 435 13.36 10.38 9.92
CA ILE A 435 11.91 10.27 10.13
C ILE A 435 11.64 9.30 11.29
N VAL A 436 10.93 9.76 12.30
CA VAL A 436 10.39 8.94 13.38
C VAL A 436 8.87 9.00 13.34
N SER A 437 8.20 7.86 13.31
CA SER A 437 6.75 7.77 13.41
C SER A 437 6.36 7.08 14.69
N VAL A 438 5.39 7.63 15.41
CA VAL A 438 4.85 7.07 16.65
C VAL A 438 3.36 6.81 16.48
N VAL A 439 2.95 5.55 16.56
CA VAL A 439 1.52 5.19 16.60
C VAL A 439 1.04 5.40 18.02
N THR A 440 0.26 6.46 18.20
CA THR A 440 -0.20 6.94 19.52
C THR A 440 -1.61 6.48 19.88
N GLY A 441 -2.31 5.86 18.92
CA GLY A 441 -3.65 5.35 19.11
C GLY A 441 -3.97 4.24 18.11
N GLU A 442 -4.93 4.45 17.23
CA GLU A 442 -5.27 3.50 16.18
C GLU A 442 -4.44 3.81 14.93
N GLY A 443 -3.65 2.83 14.46
CA GLY A 443 -2.92 2.89 13.20
C GLY A 443 -3.72 2.16 12.12
N GLY A 444 -4.66 2.85 11.47
CA GLY A 444 -5.57 2.24 10.50
C GLY A 444 -5.04 2.27 9.06
N SER A 445 -4.71 1.08 8.54
CA SER A 445 -4.50 0.81 7.11
C SER A 445 -3.57 1.82 6.39
N GLY A 446 -3.83 2.07 5.09
CA GLY A 446 -3.06 2.99 4.26
C GLY A 446 -3.02 4.44 4.78
N GLY A 447 -4.07 4.86 5.51
CA GLY A 447 -4.11 6.19 6.11
C GLY A 447 -3.05 6.41 7.18
N ALA A 448 -2.80 5.40 8.00
CA ALA A 448 -1.70 5.41 8.97
C ALA A 448 -0.34 5.23 8.28
N LEU A 449 -0.26 4.31 7.32
CA LEU A 449 0.99 4.02 6.60
C LEU A 449 1.53 5.25 5.86
N ALA A 450 0.65 6.10 5.32
CA ALA A 450 1.03 7.33 4.62
C ALA A 450 1.85 8.32 5.47
N LEU A 451 1.94 8.10 6.80
CA LEU A 451 2.77 8.84 7.74
C LEU A 451 3.71 7.91 8.56
N SER A 452 3.84 6.65 8.17
CA SER A 452 4.62 5.65 8.93
C SER A 452 5.77 5.02 8.14
N VAL A 453 6.08 5.49 6.93
CA VAL A 453 7.28 5.05 6.20
C VAL A 453 8.49 5.78 6.76
N ALA A 454 9.00 5.29 7.90
CA ALA A 454 9.97 5.98 8.75
C ALA A 454 11.21 5.12 9.04
N ASP A 455 12.30 5.79 9.44
CA ASP A 455 13.52 5.12 9.90
C ASP A 455 13.27 4.35 11.20
N ARG A 456 12.43 4.93 12.08
CA ARG A 456 11.95 4.30 13.31
C ARG A 456 10.43 4.42 13.40
N ILE A 457 9.77 3.29 13.64
CA ILE A 457 8.36 3.22 13.99
C ILE A 457 8.26 2.81 15.45
N LEU A 458 7.71 3.69 16.28
CA LEU A 458 7.43 3.44 17.68
C LEU A 458 5.92 3.28 17.87
N MET A 459 5.50 2.56 18.90
CA MET A 459 4.09 2.43 19.28
C MET A 459 3.92 2.63 20.78
N LEU A 460 2.83 3.28 21.20
CA LEU A 460 2.39 3.19 22.61
C LEU A 460 1.98 1.75 22.93
N SER A 461 2.24 1.31 24.16
CA SER A 461 1.87 -0.04 24.58
C SER A 461 0.36 -0.30 24.55
N SER A 462 -0.46 0.77 24.58
CA SER A 462 -1.92 0.74 24.47
C SER A 462 -2.46 1.02 23.06
N SER A 463 -1.60 1.14 22.06
CA SER A 463 -2.00 1.40 20.67
C SER A 463 -2.15 0.13 19.84
N ALA A 464 -2.79 0.24 18.68
CA ALA A 464 -3.01 -0.85 17.73
C ALA A 464 -2.63 -0.39 16.32
N TYR A 465 -2.01 -1.27 15.51
CA TYR A 465 -1.73 -0.96 14.12
C TYR A 465 -2.14 -2.13 13.23
N SER A 466 -3.03 -1.90 12.28
CA SER A 466 -3.67 -2.95 11.50
C SER A 466 -3.94 -2.54 10.05
N VAL A 467 -3.95 -3.56 9.17
CA VAL A 467 -4.35 -3.41 7.76
C VAL A 467 -5.84 -3.11 7.60
N VAL A 468 -6.66 -3.55 8.54
CA VAL A 468 -8.12 -3.44 8.54
C VAL A 468 -8.63 -3.50 9.98
N SER A 469 -9.78 -2.90 10.30
CA SER A 469 -10.36 -3.05 11.64
C SER A 469 -10.82 -4.50 11.90
N PRO A 470 -10.77 -5.00 13.15
CA PRO A 470 -11.23 -6.35 13.47
C PRO A 470 -12.67 -6.62 13.03
N GLU A 471 -13.55 -5.65 13.21
CA GLU A 471 -14.96 -5.74 12.82
C GLU A 471 -15.11 -5.87 11.29
N ALA A 472 -14.38 -5.06 10.53
CA ALA A 472 -14.39 -5.13 9.07
C ALA A 472 -13.75 -6.43 8.56
N CYS A 473 -12.67 -6.90 9.18
CA CYS A 473 -12.03 -8.17 8.86
C CYS A 473 -13.01 -9.34 9.06
N ALA A 474 -13.67 -9.42 10.21
CA ALA A 474 -14.66 -10.44 10.52
C ALA A 474 -15.85 -10.41 9.55
N SER A 475 -16.37 -9.21 9.26
CA SER A 475 -17.46 -9.03 8.30
C SER A 475 -17.07 -9.45 6.87
N ILE A 476 -15.88 -9.08 6.40
CA ILE A 476 -15.44 -9.36 5.03
C ILE A 476 -15.11 -10.84 4.85
N LEU A 477 -14.34 -11.43 5.77
CA LEU A 477 -13.83 -12.80 5.61
C LEU A 477 -14.83 -13.86 6.05
N TRP A 478 -15.56 -13.62 7.16
CA TRP A 478 -16.42 -14.64 7.78
C TRP A 478 -17.90 -14.30 7.70
N LYS A 479 -18.30 -13.09 7.25
CA LYS A 479 -19.68 -12.60 7.19
C LYS A 479 -20.34 -12.54 8.58
N ASP A 480 -19.54 -12.40 9.61
CA ASP A 480 -19.97 -12.43 11.00
C ASP A 480 -19.15 -11.41 11.83
N THR A 481 -19.78 -10.30 12.19
CA THR A 481 -19.15 -9.22 12.98
C THR A 481 -18.91 -9.60 14.44
N GLU A 482 -19.64 -10.60 14.99
CA GLU A 482 -19.44 -11.06 16.36
C GLU A 482 -18.07 -11.73 16.57
N ARG A 483 -17.44 -12.20 15.49
CA ARG A 483 -16.09 -12.76 15.50
C ARG A 483 -14.96 -11.71 15.49
N ALA A 484 -15.26 -10.45 15.80
CA ALA A 484 -14.26 -9.39 15.84
C ALA A 484 -13.11 -9.66 16.84
N ASN A 485 -13.38 -10.36 17.96
CA ASN A 485 -12.31 -10.73 18.89
C ASN A 485 -11.33 -11.75 18.29
N GLU A 486 -11.83 -12.76 17.58
CA GLU A 486 -11.00 -13.72 16.86
C GLU A 486 -10.20 -13.05 15.74
N ALA A 487 -10.82 -12.11 15.02
CA ALA A 487 -10.13 -11.32 14.00
C ALA A 487 -9.00 -10.47 14.60
N ALA A 488 -9.21 -9.82 15.74
CA ALA A 488 -8.20 -9.01 16.41
C ALA A 488 -6.96 -9.84 16.80
N GLU A 489 -7.17 -11.02 17.36
CA GLU A 489 -6.09 -11.94 17.74
C GLU A 489 -5.34 -12.49 16.51
N ALA A 490 -6.08 -12.81 15.42
CA ALA A 490 -5.50 -13.34 14.19
C ALA A 490 -4.68 -12.28 13.41
N LEU A 491 -5.10 -11.02 13.45
CA LEU A 491 -4.43 -9.91 12.76
C LEU A 491 -3.08 -9.50 13.38
N LYS A 492 -2.77 -9.94 14.60
CA LYS A 492 -1.50 -9.60 15.29
C LYS A 492 -1.22 -8.10 15.30
N LEU A 493 -2.17 -7.31 15.80
CA LEU A 493 -2.19 -5.85 15.67
C LEU A 493 -1.66 -5.08 16.90
N THR A 494 -1.24 -5.79 17.95
CA THR A 494 -0.76 -5.15 19.19
C THR A 494 0.73 -4.81 19.11
N ALA A 495 1.17 -3.85 19.91
CA ALA A 495 2.58 -3.43 19.91
C ALA A 495 3.58 -4.59 20.16
N PRO A 496 3.35 -5.54 21.10
CA PRO A 496 4.20 -6.70 21.25
C PRO A 496 4.23 -7.62 20.02
N ASP A 497 3.08 -7.86 19.38
CA ASP A 497 3.01 -8.67 18.15
C ASP A 497 3.83 -8.04 17.02
N LEU A 498 3.66 -6.74 16.81
CA LEU A 498 4.32 -6.02 15.73
C LEU A 498 5.82 -5.83 15.94
N LEU A 499 6.24 -5.74 17.20
CA LEU A 499 7.67 -5.77 17.53
C LEU A 499 8.28 -7.16 17.24
N ALA A 500 7.56 -8.24 17.59
CA ALA A 500 7.98 -9.60 17.28
C ALA A 500 8.06 -9.88 15.78
N LEU A 501 7.15 -9.31 14.98
CA LEU A 501 7.15 -9.38 13.52
C LEU A 501 8.20 -8.46 12.86
N GLY A 502 8.86 -7.60 13.62
CA GLY A 502 9.84 -6.64 13.11
C GLY A 502 9.22 -5.51 12.26
N ILE A 503 7.95 -5.23 12.48
CA ILE A 503 7.22 -4.12 11.82
C ILE A 503 7.52 -2.80 12.50
N ILE A 504 7.60 -2.79 13.85
CA ILE A 504 7.98 -1.63 14.64
C ILE A 504 9.34 -1.82 15.28
N ASP A 505 9.98 -0.71 15.64
CA ASP A 505 11.33 -0.69 16.20
C ASP A 505 11.34 -0.58 17.73
N GLY A 506 10.24 -0.15 18.35
CA GLY A 506 10.17 -0.01 19.79
C GLY A 506 8.76 0.26 20.31
N ILE A 507 8.61 0.03 21.62
CA ILE A 507 7.37 0.27 22.37
C ILE A 507 7.63 1.34 23.42
N VAL A 508 6.79 2.36 23.44
CA VAL A 508 6.75 3.37 24.51
C VAL A 508 5.67 2.93 25.49
N ASP A 509 6.06 2.60 26.72
CA ASP A 509 5.09 2.17 27.75
C ASP A 509 4.34 3.37 28.30
N ASP A 510 3.01 3.37 28.12
CA ASP A 510 2.10 4.43 28.53
C ASP A 510 1.15 4.01 29.65
N LYS A 511 1.35 2.81 30.23
CA LYS A 511 0.45 2.27 31.27
C LYS A 511 0.56 3.05 32.57
N GLY A 512 -0.58 3.64 32.96
CA GLY A 512 -0.70 4.37 34.23
C GLY A 512 -0.01 5.73 34.25
N LEU A 513 0.46 6.20 33.10
CA LEU A 513 1.06 7.52 32.95
C LEU A 513 -0.01 8.59 32.70
N SER A 514 0.23 9.81 33.20
CA SER A 514 -0.52 11.00 32.85
C SER A 514 -0.26 11.41 31.38
N HIS A 515 -1.10 12.29 30.81
CA HIS A 515 -0.90 12.81 29.46
C HIS A 515 0.44 13.53 29.29
N GLU A 516 0.88 14.26 30.33
CA GLU A 516 2.19 14.94 30.34
C GLU A 516 3.35 13.94 30.33
N GLU A 517 3.28 12.87 31.15
CA GLU A 517 4.29 11.83 31.16
C GLU A 517 4.34 11.06 29.84
N ILE A 518 3.18 10.78 29.23
CA ILE A 518 3.11 10.15 27.90
C ILE A 518 3.75 11.05 26.84
N ALA A 519 3.41 12.34 26.82
CA ALA A 519 4.00 13.31 25.90
C ALA A 519 5.53 13.39 26.07
N GLY A 520 5.99 13.45 27.31
CA GLY A 520 7.42 13.43 27.65
C GLY A 520 8.13 12.17 27.16
N ALA A 521 7.54 10.99 27.40
CA ALA A 521 8.11 9.71 26.97
C ALA A 521 8.17 9.56 25.43
N VAL A 522 7.12 10.00 24.72
CA VAL A 522 7.06 10.03 23.25
C VAL A 522 8.16 10.94 22.69
N MET A 523 8.26 12.18 23.20
CA MET A 523 9.27 13.14 22.72
C MET A 523 10.69 12.67 23.03
N SER A 524 10.95 12.18 24.25
CA SER A 524 12.26 11.62 24.59
C SER A 524 12.67 10.50 23.64
N SER A 525 11.79 9.52 23.44
CA SER A 525 12.06 8.39 22.54
C SER A 525 12.31 8.82 21.08
N ALA A 526 11.56 9.84 20.60
CA ALA A 526 11.73 10.37 19.26
C ALA A 526 13.06 11.12 19.10
N PHE A 527 13.41 11.98 20.08
CA PHE A 527 14.67 12.75 20.02
C PHE A 527 15.92 11.87 20.21
N ASP A 528 15.85 10.81 21.04
CA ASP A 528 16.91 9.80 21.15
C ASP A 528 17.14 9.07 19.82
N ALA A 529 16.05 8.77 19.10
CA ALA A 529 16.14 8.20 17.76
C ALA A 529 16.76 9.20 16.76
N PHE A 530 16.37 10.47 16.81
CA PHE A 530 16.99 11.52 15.97
C PHE A 530 18.47 11.70 16.23
N ASP A 531 18.91 11.61 17.49
CA ASP A 531 20.34 11.68 17.84
C ASP A 531 21.15 10.53 17.24
N THR A 532 20.54 9.36 17.16
CA THR A 532 21.18 8.19 16.53
C THR A 532 21.20 8.31 15.01
N LEU A 533 20.06 8.67 14.40
CA LEU A 533 19.88 8.76 12.95
C LEU A 533 20.61 9.95 12.34
N GLY A 534 20.68 11.09 13.03
CA GLY A 534 21.36 12.30 12.57
C GLY A 534 22.89 12.20 12.47
N ARG A 535 23.48 11.08 12.93
CA ARG A 535 24.90 10.76 12.74
C ARG A 535 25.19 10.07 11.40
N LEU A 536 24.15 9.64 10.70
CA LEU A 536 24.25 8.96 9.41
C LEU A 536 24.28 10.00 8.29
N ASP A 537 25.05 9.71 7.25
CA ASP A 537 24.95 10.46 5.99
C ASP A 537 23.65 10.12 5.24
N ASP A 538 23.27 10.98 4.30
CA ASP A 538 22.03 10.88 3.54
C ASP A 538 21.86 9.52 2.82
N ALA A 539 22.95 9.02 2.23
CA ALA A 539 22.94 7.77 1.48
C ALA A 539 22.75 6.56 2.42
N THR A 540 23.46 6.54 3.52
CA THR A 540 23.34 5.49 4.56
C THR A 540 21.94 5.52 5.18
N LEU A 541 21.41 6.69 5.53
CA LEU A 541 20.06 6.85 6.10
C LEU A 541 18.98 6.29 5.18
N THR A 542 18.97 6.73 3.92
CA THR A 542 17.96 6.29 2.94
C THR A 542 18.11 4.81 2.59
N ASN A 543 19.33 4.29 2.50
CA ASN A 543 19.56 2.87 2.26
C ASN A 543 19.09 2.00 3.44
N LEU A 544 19.39 2.37 4.68
CA LEU A 544 18.90 1.62 5.86
C LEU A 544 17.38 1.62 5.94
N ARG A 545 16.72 2.74 5.59
CA ARG A 545 15.25 2.81 5.47
C ARG A 545 14.76 1.86 4.39
N TYR A 546 15.37 1.86 3.21
CA TYR A 546 15.04 0.92 2.13
C TYR A 546 15.16 -0.53 2.58
N GLN A 547 16.30 -0.91 3.18
CA GLN A 547 16.55 -2.28 3.65
C GLN A 547 15.55 -2.73 4.74
N LYS A 548 15.11 -1.83 5.60
CA LYS A 548 14.08 -2.11 6.60
C LYS A 548 12.80 -2.61 5.95
N TYR A 549 12.24 -1.87 5.01
CA TYR A 549 11.00 -2.28 4.32
C TYR A 549 11.23 -3.45 3.37
N ARG A 550 12.39 -3.51 2.73
CA ARG A 550 12.80 -4.62 1.85
C ARG A 550 12.80 -5.96 2.58
N ALA A 551 13.16 -5.98 3.85
CA ALA A 551 13.21 -7.18 4.67
C ALA A 551 11.83 -7.65 5.19
N ILE A 552 10.77 -6.83 5.08
CA ILE A 552 9.44 -7.18 5.57
C ILE A 552 8.74 -8.10 4.58
N GLY A 553 8.14 -9.17 5.10
CA GLY A 553 7.42 -10.18 4.35
C GLY A 553 8.01 -11.56 4.55
N GLN A 554 7.15 -12.58 4.50
CA GLN A 554 7.54 -13.98 4.60
C GLN A 554 7.00 -14.75 3.42
N TYR A 555 7.82 -15.63 2.87
CA TYR A 555 7.52 -16.47 1.72
C TYR A 555 8.41 -17.71 1.75
N ARG A 556 7.98 -18.75 1.07
CA ARG A 556 8.78 -19.96 0.84
C ARG A 556 9.22 -20.05 -0.62
N THR A 557 10.36 -20.71 -0.83
CA THR A 557 10.83 -21.13 -2.16
C THR A 557 10.51 -22.59 -2.32
N MET A 558 9.85 -22.96 -3.42
CA MET A 558 9.46 -24.34 -3.73
C MET A 558 10.42 -24.98 -4.73
#